data_f879f7e6f4cb66fb08f11683570c75f9
#
_entry.id   f879f7e6f4cb66fb08f11683570c75f9
#
_cell.length_a   1.000
_cell.length_b   1.000
_cell.length_c   1.000
_cell.angle_alpha   90.00
_cell.angle_beta   90.00
_cell.angle_gamma   90.00
#
_symmetry.space_group_name_H-M   'P 1'
#
loop_
_entity.id
_entity.type
_entity.pdbx_description
1 polymer ?
#
loop_
_entity_poly.entity_id
_entity_poly.type
_entity_poly.pdbx_seq_one_letter_code
_entity_poly.pdbx_strand_id
1 'polypeptide(L)'
;MLQVSVLRTRPGFSLEASFAAPTPGIIALFGRSGSGKTTLVNVISGLSVADAGDIRLDGEVLTDTRAGVAVPVERRRIGYVFQDARLFPHLNVTGNLRYGEKRARAAPQVIGFDEVVTLLGLTQFLQRRPRELSGGERQRVALGRALLSQPRLLLLDEPLASLDLARREEVLPYLEALRDHLAIPMVYVSHQFDEVLRLATHVVLLEAGRVLAQGPVNEVSLRPELQSIVGPDLVGAVLEGVVTRLDPDNGSADLAVGRGTLQVSLRDVPVGSRVRLQLLARDVILATQPVQGLSVRNALASTVTAISNDDYGAVLVRLDVGGETVLARITQNALQALKLRPGDAVWTLVKAVSTRGHAFRLASGA
;
A
#
# COMPACT_ATOMS: atom_id res chain seq x y z
N MET A 1 1.46 -10.34 14.42
CA MET A 1 2.57 -10.29 13.45
C MET A 1 2.43 -11.46 12.47
N LEU A 2 2.53 -11.20 11.16
CA LEU A 2 2.64 -12.24 10.12
C LEU A 2 4.12 -12.51 9.86
N GLN A 3 4.55 -13.76 10.05
CA GLN A 3 5.90 -14.24 9.77
C GLN A 3 5.82 -15.33 8.71
N VAL A 4 6.62 -15.18 7.67
CA VAL A 4 6.67 -16.09 6.53
C VAL A 4 8.13 -16.36 6.18
N SER A 5 8.51 -17.64 6.11
CA SER A 5 9.80 -18.06 5.61
C SER A 5 9.57 -19.36 4.84
N VAL A 6 9.52 -19.27 3.51
CA VAL A 6 9.09 -20.39 2.66
C VAL A 6 9.93 -20.54 1.41
N LEU A 7 10.14 -21.79 1.03
CA LEU A 7 10.68 -22.22 -0.25
C LEU A 7 9.58 -22.94 -1.04
N ARG A 8 9.40 -22.58 -2.29
CA ARG A 8 8.49 -23.27 -3.22
C ARG A 8 9.09 -23.31 -4.61
N THR A 9 9.43 -24.50 -5.11
CA THR A 9 10.00 -24.71 -6.43
C THR A 9 8.93 -25.24 -7.39
N ARG A 10 8.94 -24.71 -8.62
CA ARG A 10 8.15 -25.17 -9.75
C ARG A 10 9.05 -25.23 -10.99
N PRO A 11 8.69 -25.97 -12.04
CA PRO A 11 9.46 -25.93 -13.28
C PRO A 11 9.64 -24.49 -13.79
N GLY A 12 10.89 -24.04 -13.91
CA GLY A 12 11.25 -22.71 -14.38
C GLY A 12 11.11 -21.57 -13.37
N PHE A 13 10.70 -21.82 -12.11
CA PHE A 13 10.53 -20.78 -11.10
C PHE A 13 10.75 -21.30 -9.67
N SER A 14 11.47 -20.55 -8.87
CA SER A 14 11.65 -20.81 -7.43
C SER A 14 11.26 -19.58 -6.61
N LEU A 15 10.37 -19.78 -5.66
CA LEU A 15 10.02 -18.77 -4.65
C LEU A 15 10.81 -19.07 -3.37
N GLU A 16 11.65 -18.14 -2.95
CA GLU A 16 12.36 -18.14 -1.69
C GLU A 16 12.06 -16.82 -0.97
N ALA A 17 11.05 -16.82 -0.11
CA ALA A 17 10.56 -15.59 0.52
C ALA A 17 10.63 -15.68 2.04
N SER A 18 11.29 -14.69 2.64
CA SER A 18 11.37 -14.55 4.10
C SER A 18 11.08 -13.11 4.49
N PHE A 19 10.03 -12.90 5.31
CA PHE A 19 9.66 -11.59 5.84
C PHE A 19 8.87 -11.70 7.14
N ALA A 20 8.85 -10.59 7.88
CA ALA A 20 8.01 -10.41 9.06
C ALA A 20 7.37 -9.01 9.01
N ALA A 21 6.07 -8.94 9.24
CA ALA A 21 5.33 -7.69 9.21
C ALA A 21 4.36 -7.58 10.39
N PRO A 22 4.19 -6.39 10.99
CA PRO A 22 3.28 -6.18 12.10
C PRO A 22 1.82 -6.37 11.68
N THR A 23 1.00 -6.81 12.62
CA THR A 23 -0.46 -6.92 12.54
C THR A 23 -1.08 -6.17 13.73
N PRO A 24 -2.27 -5.56 13.59
CA PRO A 24 -3.02 -5.39 12.33
C PRO A 24 -2.35 -4.40 11.36
N GLY A 25 -2.84 -4.35 10.13
CA GLY A 25 -2.37 -3.44 9.08
C GLY A 25 -2.45 -4.07 7.71
N ILE A 26 -2.09 -3.32 6.69
CA ILE A 26 -2.03 -3.80 5.30
C ILE A 26 -0.58 -4.02 4.91
N ILE A 27 -0.23 -5.27 4.63
CA ILE A 27 1.07 -5.71 4.13
C ILE A 27 0.96 -5.80 2.61
N ALA A 28 1.57 -4.86 1.89
CA ALA A 28 1.59 -4.92 0.43
C ALA A 28 2.70 -5.84 -0.07
N LEU A 29 2.34 -6.83 -0.89
CA LEU A 29 3.30 -7.58 -1.71
C LEU A 29 3.40 -6.87 -3.06
N PHE A 30 4.52 -6.20 -3.29
CA PHE A 30 4.75 -5.38 -4.47
C PHE A 30 5.89 -5.93 -5.32
N GLY A 31 5.79 -5.82 -6.65
CA GLY A 31 6.81 -6.28 -7.61
C GLY A 31 6.22 -6.48 -8.99
N ARG A 32 7.09 -6.67 -9.98
CA ARG A 32 6.70 -6.88 -11.38
C ARG A 32 5.83 -8.12 -11.57
N SER A 33 5.10 -8.20 -12.67
CA SER A 33 4.38 -9.44 -13.04
C SER A 33 5.36 -10.62 -13.12
N GLY A 34 4.92 -11.79 -12.61
CA GLY A 34 5.78 -12.98 -12.54
C GLY A 34 6.78 -13.01 -11.38
N SER A 35 6.84 -12.00 -10.49
CA SER A 35 7.76 -11.99 -9.34
C SER A 35 7.44 -13.02 -8.24
N GLY A 36 6.29 -13.71 -8.31
CA GLY A 36 5.91 -14.75 -7.34
C GLY A 36 4.86 -14.35 -6.31
N LYS A 37 4.27 -13.15 -6.38
CA LYS A 37 3.28 -12.63 -5.42
C LYS A 37 2.10 -13.59 -5.21
N THR A 38 1.40 -13.96 -6.29
CA THR A 38 0.28 -14.92 -6.24
C THR A 38 0.71 -16.29 -5.71
N THR A 39 1.92 -16.75 -6.06
CA THR A 39 2.46 -18.01 -5.52
C THR A 39 2.63 -17.92 -4.02
N LEU A 40 3.18 -16.82 -3.51
CA LEU A 40 3.38 -16.56 -2.09
C LEU A 40 2.04 -16.50 -1.33
N VAL A 41 1.05 -15.78 -1.88
CA VAL A 41 -0.31 -15.70 -1.28
C VAL A 41 -0.97 -17.08 -1.26
N ASN A 42 -0.83 -17.87 -2.32
CA ASN A 42 -1.34 -19.25 -2.36
C ASN A 42 -0.67 -20.17 -1.32
N VAL A 43 0.62 -19.96 -1.02
CA VAL A 43 1.31 -20.70 0.05
C VAL A 43 0.81 -20.23 1.43
N ILE A 44 0.65 -18.94 1.65
CA ILE A 44 0.12 -18.38 2.91
C ILE A 44 -1.31 -18.90 3.16
N SER A 45 -2.15 -18.92 2.14
CA SER A 45 -3.54 -19.42 2.24
C SER A 45 -3.63 -20.92 2.45
N GLY A 46 -2.59 -21.69 2.12
CA GLY A 46 -2.59 -23.15 2.11
C GLY A 46 -3.14 -23.77 0.82
N LEU A 47 -3.47 -22.96 -0.20
CA LEU A 47 -3.85 -23.45 -1.53
C LEU A 47 -2.67 -24.07 -2.28
N SER A 48 -1.45 -23.76 -1.88
CA SER A 48 -0.22 -24.38 -2.37
C SER A 48 0.64 -24.79 -1.19
N VAL A 49 1.24 -25.98 -1.27
CA VAL A 49 2.11 -26.51 -0.21
C VAL A 49 3.50 -25.89 -0.39
N ALA A 50 4.13 -25.44 0.70
CA ALA A 50 5.54 -25.07 0.71
C ALA A 50 6.42 -26.34 0.65
N ASP A 51 7.53 -26.29 -0.07
CA ASP A 51 8.50 -27.39 -0.10
C ASP A 51 9.34 -27.39 1.19
N ALA A 52 9.62 -26.20 1.74
CA ALA A 52 10.27 -26.01 3.04
C ALA A 52 9.86 -24.67 3.67
N GLY A 53 9.94 -24.58 4.99
CA GLY A 53 9.77 -23.33 5.73
C GLY A 53 8.64 -23.34 6.73
N ASP A 54 8.34 -22.14 7.28
CA ASP A 54 7.29 -21.92 8.26
C ASP A 54 6.46 -20.65 7.96
N ILE A 55 5.21 -20.67 8.41
CA ILE A 55 4.26 -19.55 8.35
C ILE A 55 3.57 -19.45 9.70
N ARG A 56 3.62 -18.25 10.29
CA ARG A 56 2.97 -17.95 11.56
C ARG A 56 2.14 -16.68 11.46
N LEU A 57 0.97 -16.72 12.05
CA LEU A 57 0.09 -15.55 12.21
C LEU A 57 -0.21 -15.36 13.68
N ASP A 58 0.22 -14.22 14.23
CA ASP A 58 0.04 -13.84 15.64
C ASP A 58 0.52 -14.94 16.62
N GLY A 59 1.67 -15.55 16.30
CA GLY A 59 2.29 -16.63 17.08
C GLY A 59 1.75 -18.03 16.77
N GLU A 60 0.60 -18.17 16.13
CA GLU A 60 0.07 -19.48 15.74
C GLU A 60 0.72 -20.00 14.46
N VAL A 61 1.14 -21.25 14.48
CA VAL A 61 1.77 -21.94 13.34
C VAL A 61 0.71 -22.39 12.35
N LEU A 62 0.77 -21.88 11.13
CA LEU A 62 -0.08 -22.32 10.00
C LEU A 62 0.59 -23.40 9.16
N THR A 63 1.91 -23.31 9.03
CA THR A 63 2.76 -24.28 8.33
C THR A 63 4.10 -24.34 9.05
N ASP A 64 4.62 -25.53 9.27
CA ASP A 64 5.98 -25.80 9.67
C ASP A 64 6.40 -27.15 9.08
N THR A 65 7.20 -27.10 8.02
CA THR A 65 7.58 -28.30 7.28
C THR A 65 8.52 -29.20 8.06
N ARG A 66 9.29 -28.66 9.02
CA ARG A 66 10.19 -29.45 9.87
C ARG A 66 9.43 -30.20 10.94
N ALA A 67 8.40 -29.57 11.50
CA ALA A 67 7.53 -30.19 12.50
C ALA A 67 6.37 -30.99 11.87
N GLY A 68 6.25 -31.02 10.54
CA GLY A 68 5.15 -31.69 9.83
C GLY A 68 3.80 -31.03 10.03
N VAL A 69 3.77 -29.75 10.42
CA VAL A 69 2.53 -29.01 10.64
C VAL A 69 2.05 -28.37 9.33
N ALA A 70 0.83 -28.69 8.90
CA ALA A 70 0.15 -28.04 7.77
C ALA A 70 -1.34 -27.88 8.11
N VAL A 71 -1.72 -26.71 8.61
CA VAL A 71 -3.14 -26.41 8.91
C VAL A 71 -3.93 -26.41 7.61
N PRO A 72 -5.01 -27.20 7.49
CA PRO A 72 -5.88 -27.22 6.31
C PRO A 72 -6.47 -25.85 6.01
N VAL A 73 -6.72 -25.55 4.72
CA VAL A 73 -7.20 -24.24 4.23
C VAL A 73 -8.43 -23.76 5.00
N GLU A 74 -9.41 -24.63 5.20
CA GLU A 74 -10.68 -24.34 5.88
C GLU A 74 -10.51 -24.01 7.37
N ARG A 75 -9.39 -24.43 7.99
CA ARG A 75 -9.07 -24.17 9.40
C ARG A 75 -8.17 -22.95 9.61
N ARG A 76 -7.55 -22.44 8.54
CA ARG A 76 -6.69 -21.23 8.60
C ARG A 76 -7.50 -19.97 8.88
N ARG A 77 -8.81 -19.95 8.63
CA ARG A 77 -9.68 -18.79 8.77
C ARG A 77 -9.14 -17.58 7.98
N ILE A 78 -8.74 -17.83 6.74
CA ILE A 78 -8.23 -16.81 5.82
C ILE A 78 -9.32 -16.46 4.80
N GLY A 79 -9.69 -15.19 4.71
CA GLY A 79 -10.53 -14.69 3.64
C GLY A 79 -9.67 -14.43 2.40
N TYR A 80 -10.03 -14.99 1.25
CA TYR A 80 -9.30 -14.80 0.01
C TYR A 80 -10.19 -14.11 -1.04
N VAL A 81 -9.72 -12.97 -1.53
CA VAL A 81 -10.30 -12.25 -2.66
C VAL A 81 -9.37 -12.40 -3.86
N PHE A 82 -9.81 -13.10 -4.88
CA PHE A 82 -9.05 -13.35 -6.09
C PHE A 82 -9.13 -12.14 -7.04
N GLN A 83 -8.20 -12.07 -7.97
CA GLN A 83 -8.17 -11.07 -9.04
C GLN A 83 -9.51 -11.05 -9.81
N ASP A 84 -10.01 -12.22 -10.21
CA ASP A 84 -11.39 -12.38 -10.62
C ASP A 84 -12.26 -12.59 -9.39
N ALA A 85 -13.33 -11.86 -9.23
CA ALA A 85 -14.19 -11.87 -8.05
C ALA A 85 -14.75 -13.27 -7.68
N ARG A 86 -14.78 -14.21 -8.63
CA ARG A 86 -15.23 -15.61 -8.49
C ARG A 86 -16.52 -15.74 -7.69
N LEU A 87 -17.50 -14.91 -8.02
CA LEU A 87 -18.83 -14.99 -7.43
C LEU A 87 -19.56 -16.23 -7.92
N PHE A 88 -20.45 -16.78 -7.08
CA PHE A 88 -21.34 -17.87 -7.47
C PHE A 88 -22.41 -17.35 -8.43
N PRO A 89 -22.40 -17.74 -9.72
CA PRO A 89 -23.26 -17.12 -10.74
C PRO A 89 -24.75 -17.46 -10.56
N HIS A 90 -25.06 -18.54 -9.86
CA HIS A 90 -26.42 -18.98 -9.56
C HIS A 90 -27.03 -18.29 -8.32
N LEU A 91 -26.23 -17.60 -7.53
CA LEU A 91 -26.67 -16.84 -6.35
C LEU A 91 -26.74 -15.34 -6.68
N ASN A 92 -27.69 -14.63 -6.08
CA ASN A 92 -27.70 -13.18 -6.03
C ASN A 92 -26.62 -12.65 -5.05
N VAL A 93 -26.51 -11.33 -4.89
CA VAL A 93 -25.55 -10.70 -3.97
C VAL A 93 -25.76 -11.19 -2.55
N THR A 94 -27.00 -11.16 -2.05
CA THR A 94 -27.32 -11.68 -0.71
C THR A 94 -26.87 -13.13 -0.52
N GLY A 95 -27.12 -13.99 -1.50
CA GLY A 95 -26.71 -15.39 -1.47
C GLY A 95 -25.20 -15.57 -1.45
N ASN A 96 -24.46 -14.77 -2.23
CA ASN A 96 -23.00 -14.77 -2.21
C ASN A 96 -22.46 -14.34 -0.85
N LEU A 97 -22.97 -13.26 -0.28
CA LEU A 97 -22.58 -12.74 1.04
C LEU A 97 -22.84 -13.76 2.15
N ARG A 98 -24.07 -14.29 2.22
CA ARG A 98 -24.47 -15.29 3.22
C ARG A 98 -23.74 -16.62 3.07
N TYR A 99 -23.14 -16.90 1.92
CA TYR A 99 -22.30 -18.08 1.77
C TYR A 99 -21.07 -18.03 2.68
N GLY A 100 -20.42 -16.86 2.79
CA GLY A 100 -19.32 -16.64 3.73
C GLY A 100 -19.79 -16.78 5.19
N GLU A 101 -20.88 -16.10 5.54
CA GLU A 101 -21.47 -16.10 6.87
C GLU A 101 -21.81 -17.53 7.38
N LYS A 102 -22.41 -18.38 6.52
CA LYS A 102 -22.73 -19.77 6.86
C LYS A 102 -21.50 -20.61 7.21
N ARG A 103 -20.33 -20.29 6.68
CA ARG A 103 -19.07 -21.00 6.93
C ARG A 103 -18.42 -20.57 8.25
N ALA A 104 -18.77 -19.37 8.74
CA ALA A 104 -18.19 -18.74 9.92
C ALA A 104 -18.94 -19.02 11.23
N ARG A 105 -19.98 -19.86 11.26
CA ARG A 105 -20.89 -20.04 12.42
C ARG A 105 -20.20 -20.35 13.74
N ALA A 106 -19.03 -20.96 13.72
CA ALA A 106 -18.25 -21.30 14.90
C ALA A 106 -17.13 -20.27 15.21
N ALA A 107 -17.00 -19.22 14.41
CA ALA A 107 -15.97 -18.20 14.61
C ALA A 107 -16.52 -17.02 15.43
N PRO A 108 -15.69 -16.33 16.23
CA PRO A 108 -16.07 -15.06 16.83
C PRO A 108 -16.53 -14.10 15.75
N GLN A 109 -17.66 -13.46 15.96
CA GLN A 109 -18.19 -12.48 15.01
C GLN A 109 -17.42 -11.17 15.14
N VAL A 110 -16.69 -10.80 14.08
CA VAL A 110 -15.93 -9.54 13.98
C VAL A 110 -16.78 -8.47 13.30
N ILE A 111 -17.56 -8.87 12.28
CA ILE A 111 -18.39 -7.94 11.50
C ILE A 111 -19.73 -8.61 11.13
N GLY A 112 -20.81 -7.83 11.19
CA GLY A 112 -22.17 -8.28 10.86
C GLY A 112 -22.53 -8.10 9.39
N PHE A 113 -23.62 -8.77 8.96
CA PHE A 113 -24.11 -8.70 7.58
C PHE A 113 -24.46 -7.27 7.17
N ASP A 114 -25.28 -6.57 7.99
CA ASP A 114 -25.76 -5.22 7.67
C ASP A 114 -24.61 -4.20 7.68
N GLU A 115 -23.64 -4.38 8.56
CA GLU A 115 -22.43 -3.57 8.62
C GLU A 115 -21.60 -3.74 7.35
N VAL A 116 -21.36 -4.97 6.87
CA VAL A 116 -20.65 -5.24 5.61
C VAL A 116 -21.41 -4.65 4.43
N VAL A 117 -22.74 -4.79 4.38
CA VAL A 117 -23.57 -4.25 3.31
C VAL A 117 -23.46 -2.72 3.25
N THR A 118 -23.52 -2.06 4.41
CA THR A 118 -23.38 -0.61 4.52
C THR A 118 -21.97 -0.15 4.16
N LEU A 119 -20.96 -0.78 4.77
CA LEU A 119 -19.55 -0.45 4.60
C LEU A 119 -19.11 -0.55 3.13
N LEU A 120 -19.63 -1.54 2.39
CA LEU A 120 -19.28 -1.78 0.98
C LEU A 120 -20.29 -1.16 -0.01
N GLY A 121 -21.28 -0.42 0.46
CA GLY A 121 -22.29 0.23 -0.38
C GLY A 121 -23.09 -0.76 -1.24
N LEU A 122 -23.50 -1.89 -0.67
CA LEU A 122 -24.13 -3.00 -1.41
C LEU A 122 -25.66 -3.02 -1.32
N THR A 123 -26.29 -2.15 -0.53
CA THR A 123 -27.72 -2.16 -0.22
C THR A 123 -28.59 -2.26 -1.48
N GLN A 124 -28.33 -1.46 -2.50
CA GLN A 124 -29.12 -1.42 -3.74
C GLN A 124 -28.88 -2.61 -4.67
N PHE A 125 -27.87 -3.44 -4.39
CA PHE A 125 -27.46 -4.55 -5.25
C PHE A 125 -27.86 -5.93 -4.71
N LEU A 126 -28.41 -6.02 -3.49
CA LEU A 126 -28.62 -7.28 -2.77
C LEU A 126 -29.39 -8.34 -3.56
N GLN A 127 -30.33 -7.94 -4.41
CA GLN A 127 -31.15 -8.85 -5.21
C GLN A 127 -30.57 -9.15 -6.59
N ARG A 128 -29.53 -8.39 -7.04
CA ARG A 128 -28.90 -8.56 -8.36
C ARG A 128 -28.07 -9.85 -8.41
N ARG A 129 -27.96 -10.41 -9.61
CA ARG A 129 -27.02 -11.51 -9.91
C ARG A 129 -25.67 -10.98 -10.37
N PRO A 130 -24.59 -11.76 -10.27
CA PRO A 130 -23.23 -11.32 -10.65
C PRO A 130 -23.12 -10.76 -12.08
N ARG A 131 -23.90 -11.27 -13.04
CA ARG A 131 -23.93 -10.78 -14.43
C ARG A 131 -24.49 -9.36 -14.59
N GLU A 132 -25.24 -8.89 -13.61
CA GLU A 132 -25.90 -7.57 -13.60
C GLU A 132 -25.07 -6.51 -12.89
N LEU A 133 -23.87 -6.89 -12.42
CA LEU A 133 -22.96 -6.05 -11.67
C LEU A 133 -21.78 -5.60 -12.55
N SER A 134 -21.31 -4.37 -12.33
CA SER A 134 -20.03 -3.88 -12.85
C SER A 134 -18.84 -4.65 -12.24
N GLY A 135 -17.64 -4.47 -12.79
CA GLY A 135 -16.43 -5.07 -12.24
C GLY A 135 -16.18 -4.69 -10.77
N GLY A 136 -16.28 -3.39 -10.45
CA GLY A 136 -16.10 -2.89 -9.09
C GLY A 136 -17.17 -3.38 -8.11
N GLU A 137 -18.44 -3.44 -8.55
CA GLU A 137 -19.52 -4.00 -7.73
C GLU A 137 -19.29 -5.50 -7.45
N ARG A 138 -18.87 -6.29 -8.46
CA ARG A 138 -18.49 -7.70 -8.24
C ARG A 138 -17.37 -7.85 -7.23
N GLN A 139 -16.36 -6.97 -7.31
CA GLN A 139 -15.22 -7.00 -6.40
C GLN A 139 -15.64 -6.67 -4.96
N ARG A 140 -16.51 -5.67 -4.76
CA ARG A 140 -17.09 -5.35 -3.45
C ARG A 140 -17.90 -6.51 -2.86
N VAL A 141 -18.67 -7.22 -3.68
CA VAL A 141 -19.40 -8.42 -3.24
C VAL A 141 -18.45 -9.55 -2.85
N ALA A 142 -17.36 -9.78 -3.60
CA ALA A 142 -16.36 -10.79 -3.26
C ALA A 142 -15.65 -10.46 -1.94
N LEU A 143 -15.34 -9.17 -1.72
CA LEU A 143 -14.78 -8.67 -0.47
C LEU A 143 -15.75 -8.88 0.70
N GLY A 144 -17.02 -8.53 0.53
CA GLY A 144 -18.06 -8.76 1.55
C GLY A 144 -18.24 -10.23 1.90
N ARG A 145 -18.21 -11.12 0.90
CA ARG A 145 -18.25 -12.57 1.12
C ARG A 145 -17.05 -13.06 1.93
N ALA A 146 -15.86 -12.53 1.64
CA ALA A 146 -14.64 -12.88 2.37
C ALA A 146 -14.69 -12.37 3.81
N LEU A 147 -15.16 -11.14 4.06
CA LEU A 147 -15.31 -10.56 5.39
C LEU A 147 -16.34 -11.33 6.25
N LEU A 148 -17.49 -11.66 5.67
CA LEU A 148 -18.53 -12.43 6.37
C LEU A 148 -18.13 -13.86 6.71
N SER A 149 -17.01 -14.37 6.16
CA SER A 149 -16.41 -15.60 6.63
C SER A 149 -15.65 -15.46 7.96
N GLN A 150 -15.68 -14.27 8.58
CA GLN A 150 -15.02 -13.93 9.85
C GLN A 150 -13.52 -14.29 9.83
N PRO A 151 -12.75 -13.78 8.87
CA PRO A 151 -11.37 -14.15 8.71
C PRO A 151 -10.50 -13.48 9.78
N ARG A 152 -9.39 -14.13 10.12
CA ARG A 152 -8.32 -13.54 10.93
C ARG A 152 -7.17 -12.95 10.11
N LEU A 153 -7.17 -13.21 8.80
CA LEU A 153 -6.29 -12.62 7.80
C LEU A 153 -7.07 -12.52 6.49
N LEU A 154 -6.98 -11.39 5.82
CA LEU A 154 -7.57 -11.17 4.50
C LEU A 154 -6.46 -11.13 3.45
N LEU A 155 -6.57 -11.95 2.41
CA LEU A 155 -5.66 -11.97 1.27
C LEU A 155 -6.38 -11.38 0.06
N LEU A 156 -5.82 -10.33 -0.51
CA LEU A 156 -6.36 -9.59 -1.66
C LEU A 156 -5.36 -9.70 -2.81
N ASP A 157 -5.63 -10.59 -3.76
CA ASP A 157 -4.73 -10.87 -4.88
C ASP A 157 -5.11 -10.04 -6.10
N GLU A 158 -4.43 -8.91 -6.31
CA GLU A 158 -4.66 -7.92 -7.36
C GLU A 158 -6.15 -7.52 -7.51
N PRO A 159 -6.83 -7.13 -6.42
CA PRO A 159 -8.29 -6.99 -6.43
C PRO A 159 -8.81 -5.89 -7.34
N LEU A 160 -7.96 -4.97 -7.79
CA LEU A 160 -8.35 -3.84 -8.64
C LEU A 160 -7.78 -3.92 -10.07
N ALA A 161 -7.03 -4.99 -10.41
CA ALA A 161 -6.30 -5.06 -11.67
C ALA A 161 -7.21 -5.06 -12.91
N SER A 162 -8.43 -5.59 -12.82
CA SER A 162 -9.40 -5.64 -13.92
C SER A 162 -10.26 -4.38 -14.06
N LEU A 163 -10.01 -3.36 -13.22
CA LEU A 163 -10.80 -2.12 -13.19
C LEU A 163 -10.06 -0.99 -13.90
N ASP A 164 -10.81 -0.16 -14.62
CA ASP A 164 -10.33 1.14 -15.10
C ASP A 164 -10.09 2.11 -13.93
N LEU A 165 -9.42 3.23 -14.20
CA LEU A 165 -9.04 4.20 -13.17
C LEU A 165 -10.25 4.73 -12.37
N ALA A 166 -11.33 5.07 -13.05
CA ALA A 166 -12.53 5.61 -12.40
C ALA A 166 -13.13 4.60 -11.41
N ARG A 167 -13.24 3.33 -11.81
CA ARG A 167 -13.77 2.27 -10.96
C ARG A 167 -12.83 1.88 -9.83
N ARG A 168 -11.51 2.03 -10.01
CA ARG A 168 -10.55 1.87 -8.91
C ARG A 168 -10.78 2.92 -7.84
N GLU A 169 -10.94 4.18 -8.23
CA GLU A 169 -11.22 5.28 -7.30
C GLU A 169 -12.55 5.10 -6.55
N GLU A 170 -13.52 4.38 -7.13
CA GLU A 170 -14.75 4.01 -6.43
C GLU A 170 -14.53 2.92 -5.36
N VAL A 171 -13.58 1.98 -5.56
CA VAL A 171 -13.37 0.83 -4.65
C VAL A 171 -12.36 1.14 -3.56
N LEU A 172 -11.32 1.93 -3.84
CA LEU A 172 -10.26 2.26 -2.89
C LEU A 172 -10.76 2.81 -1.55
N PRO A 173 -11.76 3.72 -1.48
CA PRO A 173 -12.30 4.21 -0.20
C PRO A 173 -12.88 3.10 0.68
N TYR A 174 -13.42 2.04 0.08
CA TYR A 174 -13.93 0.90 0.86
C TYR A 174 -12.79 0.08 1.48
N LEU A 175 -11.66 -0.06 0.77
CA LEU A 175 -10.46 -0.73 1.32
C LEU A 175 -9.82 0.10 2.43
N GLU A 176 -9.82 1.42 2.28
CA GLU A 176 -9.38 2.35 3.34
C GLU A 176 -10.29 2.23 4.57
N ALA A 177 -11.60 2.26 4.38
CA ALA A 177 -12.56 2.10 5.45
C ALA A 177 -12.39 0.76 6.18
N LEU A 178 -12.10 -0.33 5.44
CA LEU A 178 -11.81 -1.63 6.04
C LEU A 178 -10.54 -1.60 6.90
N ARG A 179 -9.47 -0.95 6.41
CA ARG A 179 -8.24 -0.77 7.18
C ARG A 179 -8.49 0.00 8.47
N ASP A 180 -9.30 1.06 8.38
CA ASP A 180 -9.49 2.02 9.48
C ASP A 180 -10.50 1.54 10.52
N HIS A 181 -11.46 0.70 10.13
CA HIS A 181 -12.52 0.23 11.02
C HIS A 181 -12.34 -1.21 11.52
N LEU A 182 -11.61 -2.05 10.78
CA LEU A 182 -11.44 -3.45 11.14
C LEU A 182 -9.98 -3.74 11.51
N ALA A 183 -9.78 -4.28 12.70
CA ALA A 183 -8.46 -4.74 13.14
C ALA A 183 -8.04 -6.09 12.50
N ILE A 184 -8.48 -6.36 11.27
CA ILE A 184 -8.13 -7.56 10.51
C ILE A 184 -6.86 -7.29 9.72
N PRO A 185 -5.76 -8.02 9.92
CA PRO A 185 -4.59 -7.91 9.07
C PRO A 185 -4.90 -8.30 7.63
N MET A 186 -4.31 -7.58 6.67
CA MET A 186 -4.52 -7.81 5.26
C MET A 186 -3.18 -7.98 4.54
N VAL A 187 -3.11 -8.92 3.60
CA VAL A 187 -2.05 -9.00 2.60
C VAL A 187 -2.64 -8.53 1.28
N TYR A 188 -2.10 -7.47 0.74
CA TYR A 188 -2.56 -6.80 -0.47
C TYR A 188 -1.54 -6.96 -1.59
N VAL A 189 -1.88 -7.70 -2.62
CA VAL A 189 -1.02 -7.85 -3.81
C VAL A 189 -1.38 -6.79 -4.83
N SER A 190 -0.39 -6.02 -5.26
CA SER A 190 -0.53 -5.08 -6.37
C SER A 190 0.77 -4.93 -7.15
N HIS A 191 0.68 -4.50 -8.39
CA HIS A 191 1.77 -3.99 -9.21
C HIS A 191 1.64 -2.47 -9.45
N GLN A 192 0.64 -1.83 -8.86
CA GLN A 192 0.41 -0.38 -8.90
C GLN A 192 0.92 0.25 -7.61
N PHE A 193 1.97 1.07 -7.72
CA PHE A 193 2.58 1.66 -6.52
C PHE A 193 1.67 2.69 -5.84
N ASP A 194 0.83 3.40 -6.60
CA ASP A 194 -0.14 4.34 -6.06
C ASP A 194 -1.14 3.66 -5.10
N GLU A 195 -1.59 2.43 -5.40
CA GLU A 195 -2.43 1.63 -4.50
C GLU A 195 -1.68 1.25 -3.21
N VAL A 196 -0.41 0.86 -3.35
CA VAL A 196 0.44 0.52 -2.21
C VAL A 196 0.63 1.73 -1.29
N LEU A 197 0.95 2.89 -1.87
CA LEU A 197 1.10 4.14 -1.12
C LEU A 197 -0.18 4.49 -0.33
N ARG A 198 -1.31 4.25 -0.94
CA ARG A 198 -2.61 4.60 -0.39
C ARG A 198 -3.05 3.67 0.73
N LEU A 199 -2.80 2.37 0.60
CA LEU A 199 -3.36 1.36 1.48
C LEU A 199 -2.36 0.79 2.49
N ALA A 200 -1.10 0.59 2.08
CA ALA A 200 -0.17 -0.22 2.84
C ALA A 200 0.40 0.48 4.08
N THR A 201 0.57 -0.28 5.14
CA THR A 201 1.39 0.11 6.30
C THR A 201 2.80 -0.43 6.16
N HIS A 202 2.93 -1.64 5.60
CA HIS A 202 4.18 -2.34 5.33
C HIS A 202 4.25 -2.79 3.87
N VAL A 203 5.46 -2.78 3.32
CA VAL A 203 5.72 -3.24 1.95
C VAL A 203 6.74 -4.37 1.98
N VAL A 204 6.49 -5.40 1.19
CA VAL A 204 7.43 -6.48 0.89
C VAL A 204 7.66 -6.45 -0.62
N LEU A 205 8.86 -6.08 -1.03
CA LEU A 205 9.27 -6.05 -2.43
C LEU A 205 9.70 -7.44 -2.88
N LEU A 206 9.05 -7.94 -3.94
CA LEU A 206 9.39 -9.24 -4.55
C LEU A 206 9.92 -9.05 -5.97
N GLU A 207 11.03 -9.72 -6.27
CA GLU A 207 11.55 -9.87 -7.63
C GLU A 207 12.10 -11.29 -7.82
N ALA A 208 11.77 -11.90 -8.95
CA ALA A 208 12.24 -13.23 -9.34
C ALA A 208 12.13 -14.30 -8.20
N GLY A 209 11.06 -14.24 -7.42
CA GLY A 209 10.80 -15.17 -6.31
C GLY A 209 11.52 -14.86 -5.00
N ARG A 210 12.21 -13.73 -4.88
CA ARG A 210 12.95 -13.33 -3.67
C ARG A 210 12.43 -12.03 -3.10
N VAL A 211 12.54 -11.88 -1.78
CA VAL A 211 12.30 -10.60 -1.09
C VAL A 211 13.56 -9.75 -1.20
N LEU A 212 13.44 -8.60 -1.89
CA LEU A 212 14.53 -7.64 -2.03
C LEU A 212 14.60 -6.67 -0.86
N ALA A 213 13.45 -6.18 -0.42
CA ALA A 213 13.34 -5.26 0.72
C ALA A 213 11.99 -5.43 1.40
N GLN A 214 11.94 -5.08 2.68
CA GLN A 214 10.70 -5.04 3.46
C GLN A 214 10.79 -3.93 4.51
N GLY A 215 9.65 -3.43 4.94
CA GLY A 215 9.57 -2.40 5.97
C GLY A 215 8.35 -1.50 5.84
N PRO A 216 8.25 -0.46 6.68
CA PRO A 216 7.25 0.60 6.53
C PRO A 216 7.35 1.25 5.15
N VAL A 217 6.21 1.69 4.62
CA VAL A 217 6.15 2.21 3.24
C VAL A 217 7.04 3.44 3.02
N ASN A 218 7.16 4.31 4.01
CA ASN A 218 8.03 5.49 3.98
C ASN A 218 9.52 5.13 3.89
N GLU A 219 9.96 4.07 4.56
CA GLU A 219 11.34 3.59 4.49
C GLU A 219 11.62 2.88 3.16
N VAL A 220 10.72 1.99 2.74
CA VAL A 220 10.88 1.22 1.50
C VAL A 220 10.83 2.14 0.27
N SER A 221 10.06 3.25 0.32
CA SER A 221 9.99 4.25 -0.77
C SER A 221 11.35 4.87 -1.11
N LEU A 222 12.27 4.89 -0.15
CA LEU A 222 13.61 5.47 -0.30
C LEU A 222 14.68 4.45 -0.71
N ARG A 223 14.30 3.17 -0.87
CA ARG A 223 15.22 2.08 -1.19
C ARG A 223 15.55 2.02 -2.69
N PRO A 224 16.82 1.82 -3.07
CA PRO A 224 17.20 1.64 -4.47
C PRO A 224 16.47 0.49 -5.17
N GLU A 225 16.19 -0.60 -4.43
CA GLU A 225 15.47 -1.77 -4.94
C GLU A 225 14.07 -1.42 -5.42
N LEU A 226 13.37 -0.50 -4.75
CA LEU A 226 12.08 -0.02 -5.22
C LEU A 226 12.23 0.79 -6.52
N GLN A 227 13.27 1.63 -6.60
CA GLN A 227 13.50 2.49 -7.76
C GLN A 227 13.67 1.68 -9.05
N SER A 228 14.37 0.54 -8.99
CA SER A 228 14.54 -0.37 -10.12
C SER A 228 13.22 -1.01 -10.59
N ILE A 229 12.25 -1.18 -9.68
CA ILE A 229 10.94 -1.78 -9.98
C ILE A 229 9.95 -0.77 -10.54
N VAL A 230 9.84 0.41 -9.91
CA VAL A 230 8.84 1.43 -10.27
C VAL A 230 9.28 2.34 -11.42
N GLY A 231 10.57 2.38 -11.71
CA GLY A 231 11.15 3.27 -12.71
C GLY A 231 11.35 4.71 -12.21
N PRO A 232 12.07 5.55 -13.00
CA PRO A 232 12.52 6.85 -12.54
C PRO A 232 11.40 7.86 -12.28
N ASP A 233 10.26 7.68 -12.91
CA ASP A 233 9.15 8.63 -12.84
C ASP A 233 8.32 8.53 -11.55
N LEU A 234 8.39 7.39 -10.87
CA LEU A 234 7.66 7.15 -9.62
C LEU A 234 8.56 7.15 -8.38
N VAL A 235 9.86 7.34 -8.57
CA VAL A 235 10.81 7.51 -7.46
C VAL A 235 10.47 8.76 -6.67
N GLY A 236 10.40 8.63 -5.34
CA GLY A 236 10.11 9.75 -4.46
C GLY A 236 10.06 9.35 -3.00
N ALA A 237 9.90 10.35 -2.15
CA ALA A 237 9.71 10.14 -0.73
C ALA A 237 8.23 10.02 -0.38
N VAL A 238 7.92 9.20 0.60
CA VAL A 238 6.61 9.13 1.24
C VAL A 238 6.73 9.82 2.59
N LEU A 239 5.97 10.89 2.75
CA LEU A 239 5.95 11.70 3.96
C LEU A 239 4.62 11.52 4.68
N GLU A 240 4.65 11.52 6.00
CA GLU A 240 3.45 11.56 6.83
C GLU A 240 3.37 12.88 7.56
N GLY A 241 2.19 13.50 7.55
CA GLY A 241 1.97 14.79 8.19
C GLY A 241 0.61 14.87 8.86
N VAL A 242 0.44 15.90 9.67
CA VAL A 242 -0.83 16.23 10.33
C VAL A 242 -1.36 17.54 9.75
N VAL A 243 -2.63 17.57 9.35
CA VAL A 243 -3.28 18.80 8.89
C VAL A 243 -3.38 19.78 10.05
N THR A 244 -2.72 20.92 9.93
CA THR A 244 -2.71 21.97 10.97
C THR A 244 -3.65 23.13 10.61
N ARG A 245 -3.86 23.38 9.33
CA ARG A 245 -4.73 24.43 8.82
C ARG A 245 -5.35 24.04 7.49
N LEU A 246 -6.60 24.42 7.28
CA LEU A 246 -7.29 24.34 6.00
C LEU A 246 -7.54 25.74 5.45
N ASP A 247 -7.42 25.88 4.16
CA ASP A 247 -7.82 27.03 3.39
C ASP A 247 -8.80 26.56 2.28
N PRO A 248 -10.10 26.47 2.61
CA PRO A 248 -11.12 25.98 1.69
C PRO A 248 -11.25 26.85 0.43
N ASP A 249 -11.07 28.15 0.58
CA ASP A 249 -11.23 29.13 -0.52
C ASP A 249 -10.17 28.90 -1.61
N ASN A 250 -8.95 28.56 -1.21
CA ASN A 250 -7.85 28.26 -2.12
C ASN A 250 -7.64 26.75 -2.37
N GLY A 251 -8.43 25.87 -1.73
CA GLY A 251 -8.33 24.43 -1.86
C GLY A 251 -6.96 23.91 -1.42
N SER A 252 -6.40 24.47 -0.36
CA SER A 252 -5.10 24.12 0.18
C SER A 252 -5.14 23.81 1.67
N ALA A 253 -4.13 23.09 2.14
CA ALA A 253 -3.93 22.78 3.55
C ALA A 253 -2.46 22.92 3.93
N ASP A 254 -2.22 23.28 5.19
CA ASP A 254 -0.88 23.24 5.79
C ASP A 254 -0.74 21.93 6.58
N LEU A 255 0.32 21.20 6.31
CA LEU A 255 0.65 19.95 6.98
C LEU A 255 1.92 20.13 7.81
N ALA A 256 1.87 19.77 9.08
CA ALA A 256 3.07 19.57 9.87
C ALA A 256 3.75 18.26 9.45
N VAL A 257 4.99 18.35 8.96
CA VAL A 257 5.81 17.22 8.49
C VAL A 257 7.19 17.36 9.12
N GLY A 258 7.60 16.43 9.95
CA GLY A 258 8.84 16.55 10.72
C GLY A 258 8.84 17.85 11.55
N ARG A 259 9.90 18.66 11.36
CA ARG A 259 10.01 19.99 12.00
C ARG A 259 9.56 21.13 11.09
N GLY A 260 8.94 20.83 9.95
CA GLY A 260 8.54 21.81 8.95
C GLY A 260 7.03 21.82 8.70
N THR A 261 6.62 22.72 7.81
CA THR A 261 5.25 22.81 7.32
C THR A 261 5.27 22.74 5.79
N LEU A 262 4.41 21.90 5.23
CA LEU A 262 4.17 21.77 3.80
C LEU A 262 2.77 22.30 3.47
N GLN A 263 2.68 23.23 2.54
CA GLN A 263 1.41 23.61 1.92
C GLN A 263 1.13 22.66 0.75
N VAL A 264 -0.04 22.04 0.77
CA VAL A 264 -0.46 21.06 -0.23
C VAL A 264 -1.84 21.39 -0.79
N SER A 265 -2.12 20.93 -2.00
CA SER A 265 -3.47 20.99 -2.57
C SER A 265 -4.30 19.87 -1.95
N LEU A 266 -5.18 20.20 -1.03
CA LEU A 266 -5.98 19.25 -0.27
C LEU A 266 -7.33 19.86 0.06
N ARG A 267 -8.42 19.08 -0.15
CA ARG A 267 -9.79 19.48 0.17
C ARG A 267 -10.44 18.43 1.05
N ASP A 268 -11.42 18.84 1.83
CA ASP A 268 -12.32 17.99 2.60
C ASP A 268 -11.64 17.05 3.63
N VAL A 269 -10.50 17.48 4.18
CA VAL A 269 -9.78 16.72 5.22
C VAL A 269 -9.75 17.54 6.51
N PRO A 270 -10.33 17.05 7.60
CA PRO A 270 -10.37 17.79 8.86
C PRO A 270 -8.97 18.14 9.42
N VAL A 271 -8.88 19.28 10.08
CA VAL A 271 -7.69 19.64 10.90
C VAL A 271 -7.47 18.54 11.94
N GLY A 272 -6.21 18.16 12.18
CA GLY A 272 -5.81 17.07 13.06
C GLY A 272 -5.74 15.72 12.37
N SER A 273 -6.23 15.57 11.12
CA SER A 273 -6.11 14.33 10.36
C SER A 273 -4.65 14.05 10.00
N ARG A 274 -4.25 12.78 10.12
CA ARG A 274 -2.95 12.32 9.60
C ARG A 274 -3.09 12.04 8.10
N VAL A 275 -2.12 12.51 7.35
CA VAL A 275 -2.12 12.43 5.88
C VAL A 275 -0.79 11.88 5.42
N ARG A 276 -0.83 11.03 4.41
CA ARG A 276 0.36 10.54 3.73
C ARG A 276 0.47 11.19 2.36
N LEU A 277 1.65 11.66 2.01
CA LEU A 277 1.96 12.32 0.75
C LEU A 277 3.07 11.58 0.02
N GLN A 278 2.97 11.47 -1.28
CA GLN A 278 4.11 11.15 -2.12
C GLN A 278 4.69 12.44 -2.70
N LEU A 279 5.98 12.62 -2.53
CA LEU A 279 6.75 13.68 -3.14
C LEU A 279 7.69 13.06 -4.17
N LEU A 280 7.37 13.22 -5.46
CA LEU A 280 8.19 12.65 -6.53
C LEU A 280 9.53 13.37 -6.63
N ALA A 281 10.61 12.63 -6.73
CA ALA A 281 11.97 13.18 -6.78
C ALA A 281 12.18 14.12 -7.96
N ARG A 282 11.50 13.89 -9.10
CA ARG A 282 11.54 14.74 -10.30
C ARG A 282 10.85 16.10 -10.12
N ASP A 283 9.95 16.22 -9.14
CA ASP A 283 9.18 17.46 -8.87
C ASP A 283 9.86 18.33 -7.81
N VAL A 284 10.94 17.84 -7.21
CA VAL A 284 11.75 18.55 -6.23
C VAL A 284 12.83 19.36 -6.93
N ILE A 285 12.83 20.67 -6.67
CA ILE A 285 13.84 21.61 -7.20
C ILE A 285 14.81 21.96 -6.08
N LEU A 286 16.12 22.07 -6.39
CA LEU A 286 17.15 22.48 -5.46
C LEU A 286 17.65 23.87 -5.77
N ALA A 287 17.89 24.67 -4.73
CA ALA A 287 18.52 25.96 -4.82
C ALA A 287 19.57 26.11 -3.70
N THR A 288 20.73 26.72 -4.02
CA THR A 288 21.79 26.97 -3.05
C THR A 288 21.59 28.27 -2.26
N GLN A 289 20.60 29.07 -2.63
CA GLN A 289 20.23 30.32 -2.01
C GLN A 289 18.71 30.44 -1.89
N PRO A 290 18.17 31.23 -0.94
CA PRO A 290 16.75 31.52 -0.87
C PRO A 290 16.27 32.17 -2.17
N VAL A 291 15.17 31.66 -2.73
CA VAL A 291 14.60 32.13 -4.00
C VAL A 291 13.30 32.87 -3.74
N GLN A 292 13.10 34.03 -4.39
CA GLN A 292 11.90 34.84 -4.31
C GLN A 292 11.21 34.98 -5.66
N GLY A 293 9.94 35.35 -5.68
CA GLY A 293 9.20 35.61 -6.92
C GLY A 293 8.79 34.35 -7.70
N LEU A 294 8.72 33.18 -7.03
CA LEU A 294 8.30 31.93 -7.63
C LEU A 294 6.85 31.55 -7.27
N SER A 295 6.22 30.76 -8.14
CA SER A 295 4.93 30.11 -7.87
C SER A 295 5.03 28.91 -6.91
N VAL A 296 6.24 28.58 -6.48
CA VAL A 296 6.50 27.53 -5.49
C VAL A 296 6.10 28.03 -4.11
N ARG A 297 5.27 27.25 -3.39
CA ARG A 297 4.80 27.63 -2.05
C ARG A 297 5.62 27.00 -0.93
N ASN A 298 6.30 25.91 -1.21
CA ASN A 298 7.14 25.25 -0.23
C ASN A 298 8.60 25.50 -0.56
N ALA A 299 9.29 26.24 0.28
CA ALA A 299 10.73 26.47 0.25
C ALA A 299 11.29 26.06 1.62
N LEU A 300 11.91 24.89 1.69
CA LEU A 300 12.32 24.25 2.92
C LEU A 300 13.84 24.26 3.05
N ALA A 301 14.36 24.75 4.16
CA ALA A 301 15.77 24.60 4.46
C ALA A 301 16.11 23.14 4.66
N SER A 302 17.13 22.66 3.99
CA SER A 302 17.48 21.25 3.90
C SER A 302 18.98 21.05 3.91
N THR A 303 19.41 19.83 4.24
CA THR A 303 20.83 19.43 4.17
C THR A 303 20.97 18.25 3.22
N VAL A 304 21.93 18.31 2.32
CA VAL A 304 22.29 17.17 1.45
C VAL A 304 22.92 16.07 2.31
N THR A 305 22.30 14.89 2.35
CA THR A 305 22.81 13.76 3.14
C THR A 305 23.57 12.73 2.30
N ALA A 306 23.15 12.53 1.04
CA ALA A 306 23.83 11.64 0.11
C ALA A 306 23.56 12.05 -1.34
N ILE A 307 24.45 11.66 -2.23
CA ILE A 307 24.34 11.83 -3.68
C ILE A 307 24.67 10.50 -4.33
N SER A 308 23.82 10.03 -5.23
CA SER A 308 24.02 8.79 -5.99
C SER A 308 23.54 8.96 -7.44
N ASN A 309 24.05 8.16 -8.35
CA ASN A 309 23.51 8.08 -9.70
C ASN A 309 22.33 7.10 -9.74
N ASP A 310 21.34 7.39 -10.56
CA ASP A 310 20.31 6.42 -10.89
C ASP A 310 20.71 5.59 -12.12
N ASP A 311 19.98 4.49 -12.38
CA ASP A 311 20.22 3.59 -13.52
C ASP A 311 19.91 4.24 -14.88
N TYR A 312 19.38 5.48 -14.90
CA TYR A 312 18.89 6.21 -16.07
C TYR A 312 19.75 7.44 -16.41
N GLY A 313 20.94 7.59 -15.77
CA GLY A 313 21.89 8.65 -16.03
C GLY A 313 21.58 9.99 -15.34
N ALA A 314 20.62 10.03 -14.43
CA ALA A 314 20.38 11.18 -13.57
C ALA A 314 21.03 11.01 -12.19
N VAL A 315 20.97 12.05 -11.38
CA VAL A 315 21.51 12.09 -10.02
C VAL A 315 20.33 12.14 -9.04
N LEU A 316 20.37 11.26 -8.06
CA LEU A 316 19.49 11.30 -6.89
C LEU A 316 20.23 11.96 -5.73
N VAL A 317 19.67 13.07 -5.27
CA VAL A 317 20.14 13.79 -4.09
C VAL A 317 19.19 13.49 -2.94
N ARG A 318 19.74 12.90 -1.88
CA ARG A 318 19.00 12.65 -0.63
C ARG A 318 19.16 13.87 0.27
N LEU A 319 18.06 14.33 0.81
CA LEU A 319 17.95 15.55 1.61
C LEU A 319 17.33 15.24 2.96
N ASP A 320 17.87 15.82 4.02
CA ASP A 320 17.17 15.95 5.31
C ASP A 320 16.39 17.26 5.32
N VAL A 321 15.09 17.16 5.49
CA VAL A 321 14.16 18.28 5.56
C VAL A 321 13.46 18.23 6.93
N GLY A 322 14.10 18.84 7.92
CA GLY A 322 13.52 18.88 9.27
C GLY A 322 13.35 17.53 9.97
N GLY A 323 14.20 16.57 9.66
CA GLY A 323 14.18 15.20 10.16
C GLY A 323 13.52 14.19 9.22
N GLU A 324 12.87 14.66 8.15
CA GLU A 324 12.28 13.80 7.13
C GLU A 324 13.23 13.68 5.93
N THR A 325 13.28 12.49 5.32
CA THR A 325 14.07 12.28 4.11
C THR A 325 13.26 12.58 2.86
N VAL A 326 13.81 13.47 2.01
CA VAL A 326 13.27 13.80 0.68
C VAL A 326 14.30 13.42 -0.38
N LEU A 327 13.82 13.07 -1.57
CA LEU A 327 14.65 12.81 -2.73
C LEU A 327 14.44 13.90 -3.79
N ALA A 328 15.54 14.38 -4.38
CA ALA A 328 15.52 15.21 -5.58
C ALA A 328 16.22 14.49 -6.71
N ARG A 329 15.64 14.49 -7.91
CA ARG A 329 16.24 13.92 -9.12
C ARG A 329 16.66 15.04 -10.05
N ILE A 330 17.97 15.19 -10.25
CA ILE A 330 18.57 16.27 -11.04
C ILE A 330 19.48 15.71 -12.13
N THR A 331 19.86 16.54 -13.08
CA THR A 331 20.84 16.16 -14.10
C THR A 331 22.27 16.24 -13.57
N GLN A 332 23.22 15.55 -14.22
CA GLN A 332 24.64 15.66 -13.91
C GLN A 332 25.13 17.11 -14.07
N ASN A 333 24.67 17.82 -15.10
CA ASN A 333 25.04 19.22 -15.32
C ASN A 333 24.54 20.12 -14.17
N ALA A 334 23.34 19.87 -13.65
CA ALA A 334 22.81 20.61 -12.49
C ALA A 334 23.64 20.33 -11.22
N LEU A 335 24.04 19.08 -10.98
CA LEU A 335 24.94 18.73 -9.88
C LEU A 335 26.26 19.53 -9.95
N GLN A 336 26.89 19.57 -11.14
CA GLN A 336 28.13 20.28 -11.36
C GLN A 336 27.97 21.80 -11.22
N ALA A 337 26.91 22.37 -11.80
CA ALA A 337 26.61 23.80 -11.71
C ALA A 337 26.37 24.28 -10.29
N LEU A 338 25.62 23.50 -9.51
CA LEU A 338 25.31 23.79 -8.10
C LEU A 338 26.47 23.38 -7.16
N LYS A 339 27.44 22.61 -7.63
CA LYS A 339 28.59 22.09 -6.87
C LYS A 339 28.21 21.38 -5.57
N LEU A 340 27.11 20.66 -5.59
CA LEU A 340 26.55 20.03 -4.40
C LEU A 340 27.46 18.92 -3.86
N ARG A 341 27.53 18.86 -2.52
CA ARG A 341 28.25 17.83 -1.77
C ARG A 341 27.41 17.40 -0.56
N PRO A 342 27.58 16.18 -0.08
CA PRO A 342 27.04 15.81 1.22
C PRO A 342 27.48 16.79 2.31
N GLY A 343 26.53 17.23 3.15
CA GLY A 343 26.71 18.25 4.18
C GLY A 343 26.31 19.67 3.76
N ASP A 344 26.10 19.94 2.48
CA ASP A 344 25.71 21.27 2.03
C ASP A 344 24.29 21.64 2.45
N ALA A 345 24.13 22.90 2.90
CA ALA A 345 22.81 23.48 3.15
C ALA A 345 22.21 23.96 1.82
N VAL A 346 20.99 23.55 1.55
CA VAL A 346 20.25 23.89 0.33
C VAL A 346 18.79 24.22 0.64
N TRP A 347 18.11 24.78 -0.33
CA TRP A 347 16.66 24.96 -0.31
C TRP A 347 15.99 23.91 -1.18
N THR A 348 15.07 23.15 -0.59
CA THR A 348 14.18 22.20 -1.27
C THR A 348 12.89 22.91 -1.63
N LEU A 349 12.64 23.05 -2.93
CA LEU A 349 11.48 23.77 -3.44
C LEU A 349 10.46 22.77 -4.01
N VAL A 350 9.21 22.85 -3.56
CA VAL A 350 8.13 21.95 -3.96
C VAL A 350 6.86 22.75 -4.26
N LYS A 351 6.25 22.52 -5.41
CA LYS A 351 4.95 23.11 -5.73
C LYS A 351 3.85 22.42 -4.88
N ALA A 352 2.94 23.19 -4.33
CA ALA A 352 1.79 22.66 -3.57
C ALA A 352 0.94 21.65 -4.38
N VAL A 353 0.85 21.84 -5.71
CA VAL A 353 0.10 20.98 -6.62
C VAL A 353 0.87 19.74 -7.11
N SER A 354 2.19 19.69 -6.88
CA SER A 354 3.02 18.54 -7.26
C SER A 354 3.02 17.44 -6.22
N THR A 355 2.47 17.69 -5.04
CA THR A 355 2.20 16.65 -4.07
C THR A 355 1.06 15.81 -4.61
N ARG A 356 1.35 14.60 -5.15
CA ARG A 356 0.32 13.59 -5.36
C ARG A 356 -0.14 13.12 -3.98
N GLY A 357 -0.97 13.95 -3.36
CA GLY A 357 -1.61 13.66 -2.11
C GLY A 357 -3.02 13.23 -2.42
N HIS A 358 -3.26 11.95 -2.44
CA HIS A 358 -4.49 11.52 -1.82
C HIS A 358 -4.26 11.71 -0.33
N ALA A 359 -5.08 12.52 0.30
CA ALA A 359 -5.12 12.61 1.75
C ALA A 359 -5.52 11.22 2.27
N PHE A 360 -4.53 10.43 2.62
CA PHE A 360 -4.78 9.15 3.25
C PHE A 360 -5.04 9.43 4.72
N ARG A 361 -6.25 9.20 5.18
CA ARG A 361 -6.53 9.11 6.60
C ARG A 361 -5.74 7.91 7.13
N LEU A 362 -4.65 8.16 7.84
CA LEU A 362 -4.07 7.11 8.66
C LEU A 362 -5.00 6.95 9.86
N ALA A 363 -5.40 5.71 10.15
CA ALA A 363 -6.13 5.42 11.37
C ALA A 363 -5.39 6.04 12.54
N SER A 364 -6.11 6.76 13.39
CA SER A 364 -5.57 7.27 14.65
C SER A 364 -5.03 6.04 15.39
N GLY A 365 -3.72 5.94 15.52
CA GLY A 365 -3.12 4.88 16.31
C GLY A 365 -3.70 4.90 17.72
N ALA A 366 -4.20 3.76 18.17
CA ALA A 366 -4.55 3.53 19.57
C ALA A 366 -3.30 3.55 20.44
#